data_e8dc7d9bfab9603d179b75287a0d5e12
#
_entry.id   e8dc7d9bfab9603d179b75287a0d5e12
#
_cell.length_a   1.000
_cell.length_b   1.000
_cell.length_c   1.000
_cell.angle_alpha   90.00
_cell.angle_beta   90.00
_cell.angle_gamma   90.00
#
_symmetry.space_group_name_H-M   'P 1'
#
loop_
_entity.id
_entity.type
_entity.pdbx_description
1 polymer ?
#
loop_
_entity_poly.entity_id
_entity_poly.type
_entity_poly.pdbx_seq_one_letter_code
_entity_poly.pdbx_strand_id
1 'polypeptide(L)'
;MTHTPLSRPDMTEVVGRDDLLLLTLDTLRYDVATELAAAGRLPTLSAYLPQGRWDKRHAPGSFTYASHHAIFAGFLPTPAAPGPHPRLFAARFAGSETTADGTFVFDEPDLVTALAARGYHTVCIGGVGFFNKQGALGSVLPGLFAESHWEPEFSVASPTSFEAQVACAQRAVSAVPADQRLFLFLNASALHQPNWFHLPGATGDAGDSRETHAAALEYIDAHVGRLFDAMRARRRCFAIVCSDHGTAYGDDGYTGHRLGHESVWTVPYSHFFLEPSP
;
A
#
# COMPACT_ATOMS: atom_id res chain seq x y z
N MET A 1 -8.46 -19.58 -17.30
CA MET A 1 -9.29 -19.79 -16.08
C MET A 1 -9.82 -18.43 -15.66
N THR A 2 -11.12 -18.28 -15.53
CA THR A 2 -11.75 -17.03 -15.06
C THR A 2 -11.38 -16.81 -13.59
N HIS A 3 -10.68 -15.73 -13.33
CA HIS A 3 -10.25 -15.36 -11.99
C HIS A 3 -11.45 -14.83 -11.20
N THR A 4 -11.87 -15.53 -10.13
CA THR A 4 -12.87 -15.00 -9.21
C THR A 4 -12.15 -14.03 -8.25
N PRO A 5 -12.53 -12.75 -8.22
CA PRO A 5 -11.96 -11.79 -7.29
C PRO A 5 -12.22 -12.20 -5.84
N LEU A 6 -11.38 -11.74 -4.91
CA LEU A 6 -11.62 -11.89 -3.48
C LEU A 6 -12.99 -11.28 -3.12
N SER A 7 -13.73 -11.95 -2.24
CA SER A 7 -14.99 -11.40 -1.71
C SER A 7 -14.69 -10.10 -0.94
N ARG A 8 -15.54 -9.12 -1.10
CA ARG A 8 -15.43 -7.88 -0.31
C ARG A 8 -15.73 -8.19 1.14
N PRO A 9 -14.84 -7.83 2.09
CA PRO A 9 -15.13 -7.99 3.51
C PRO A 9 -16.23 -7.02 3.94
N ASP A 10 -17.04 -7.43 4.90
CA ASP A 10 -17.94 -6.50 5.59
C ASP A 10 -17.12 -5.69 6.61
N MET A 11 -16.78 -4.47 6.25
CA MET A 11 -15.97 -3.61 7.10
C MET A 11 -16.70 -3.15 8.37
N THR A 12 -18.02 -3.31 8.46
CA THR A 12 -18.77 -3.03 9.70
C THR A 12 -18.48 -4.08 10.78
N GLU A 13 -18.06 -5.27 10.39
CA GLU A 13 -17.63 -6.34 11.30
C GLU A 13 -16.14 -6.21 11.71
N VAL A 14 -15.38 -5.34 11.05
CA VAL A 14 -13.94 -5.14 11.26
C VAL A 14 -13.68 -3.84 12.02
N VAL A 15 -14.19 -2.71 11.49
CA VAL A 15 -13.94 -1.39 12.05
C VAL A 15 -14.58 -1.26 13.43
N GLY A 16 -13.78 -0.88 14.41
CA GLY A 16 -14.19 -0.77 15.83
C GLY A 16 -13.94 -2.05 16.64
N ARG A 17 -13.48 -3.13 16.03
CA ARG A 17 -13.17 -4.41 16.70
C ARG A 17 -11.69 -4.79 16.55
N ASP A 18 -11.17 -4.78 15.34
CA ASP A 18 -9.84 -5.25 15.00
C ASP A 18 -8.84 -4.10 14.85
N ASP A 19 -7.56 -4.39 14.96
CA ASP A 19 -6.52 -3.50 14.45
C ASP A 19 -6.50 -3.55 12.92
N LEU A 20 -5.97 -2.52 12.28
CA LEU A 20 -5.92 -2.40 10.82
C LEU A 20 -4.48 -2.18 10.37
N LEU A 21 -4.08 -2.90 9.32
CA LEU A 21 -2.82 -2.70 8.61
C LEU A 21 -3.09 -2.40 7.14
N LEU A 22 -2.57 -1.28 6.65
CA LEU A 22 -2.47 -1.00 5.22
C LEU A 22 -0.99 -0.93 4.85
N LEU A 23 -0.52 -1.95 4.14
CA LEU A 23 0.83 -2.03 3.59
C LEU A 23 0.78 -1.76 2.09
N THR A 24 1.33 -0.63 1.66
CA THR A 24 1.52 -0.33 0.24
C THR A 24 2.95 -0.67 -0.17
N LEU A 25 3.07 -1.54 -1.17
CA LEU A 25 4.32 -1.95 -1.80
C LEU A 25 4.55 -1.02 -2.99
N ASP A 26 5.31 0.05 -2.78
CA ASP A 26 5.47 1.16 -3.74
C ASP A 26 6.03 0.65 -5.08
N THR A 27 5.37 0.97 -6.18
CA THR A 27 5.69 0.55 -7.55
C THR A 27 5.55 -0.94 -7.88
N LEU A 28 5.00 -1.79 -7.00
CA LEU A 28 4.97 -3.23 -7.27
C LEU A 28 4.07 -3.58 -8.45
N ARG A 29 4.66 -4.23 -9.44
CA ARG A 29 3.99 -4.76 -10.63
C ARG A 29 3.20 -6.04 -10.31
N TYR A 30 2.01 -6.15 -10.88
CA TYR A 30 1.17 -7.34 -10.72
C TYR A 30 1.81 -8.60 -11.31
N ASP A 31 2.40 -8.50 -12.52
CA ASP A 31 3.02 -9.63 -13.19
C ASP A 31 4.20 -10.19 -12.38
N VAL A 32 5.10 -9.34 -11.86
CA VAL A 32 6.23 -9.75 -11.02
C VAL A 32 5.74 -10.41 -9.74
N ALA A 33 4.75 -9.82 -9.06
CA ALA A 33 4.19 -10.39 -7.83
C ALA A 33 3.58 -11.79 -8.07
N THR A 34 2.87 -11.95 -9.18
CA THR A 34 2.22 -13.21 -9.54
C THR A 34 3.24 -14.29 -9.96
N GLU A 35 4.23 -13.93 -10.75
CA GLU A 35 5.31 -14.81 -11.18
C GLU A 35 6.09 -15.36 -9.97
N LEU A 36 6.49 -14.49 -9.04
CA LEU A 36 7.24 -14.90 -7.86
C LEU A 36 6.40 -15.75 -6.89
N ALA A 37 5.13 -15.42 -6.69
CA ALA A 37 4.22 -16.24 -5.87
C ALA A 37 4.05 -17.64 -6.48
N ALA A 38 3.81 -17.72 -7.81
CA ALA A 38 3.68 -18.98 -8.51
C ALA A 38 4.96 -19.83 -8.49
N ALA A 39 6.12 -19.18 -8.46
CA ALA A 39 7.42 -19.84 -8.35
C ALA A 39 7.80 -20.23 -6.92
N GLY A 40 6.97 -19.94 -5.91
CA GLY A 40 7.25 -20.20 -4.49
C GLY A 40 8.37 -19.33 -3.90
N ARG A 41 8.69 -18.21 -4.54
CA ARG A 41 9.76 -17.30 -4.12
C ARG A 41 9.33 -16.25 -3.08
N LEU A 42 8.06 -16.26 -2.70
CA LEU A 42 7.48 -15.39 -1.66
C LEU A 42 6.85 -16.24 -0.55
N PRO A 43 7.63 -17.03 0.22
CA PRO A 43 7.07 -17.97 1.19
C PRO A 43 6.27 -17.28 2.30
N THR A 44 6.67 -16.10 2.75
CA THR A 44 5.98 -15.38 3.82
C THR A 44 4.67 -14.78 3.34
N LEU A 45 4.69 -13.99 2.28
CA LEU A 45 3.47 -13.38 1.71
C LEU A 45 2.50 -14.45 1.23
N SER A 46 2.98 -15.48 0.52
CA SER A 46 2.15 -16.55 -0.02
C SER A 46 1.38 -17.33 1.05
N ALA A 47 1.91 -17.43 2.27
CA ALA A 47 1.22 -18.07 3.39
C ALA A 47 -0.08 -17.33 3.80
N TYR A 48 -0.17 -16.04 3.51
CA TYR A 48 -1.32 -15.20 3.83
C TYR A 48 -2.20 -14.88 2.61
N LEU A 49 -1.72 -15.12 1.39
CA LEU A 49 -2.52 -14.86 0.19
C LEU A 49 -3.71 -15.83 0.12
N PRO A 50 -4.96 -15.34 0.05
CA PRO A 50 -6.13 -16.18 -0.15
C PRO A 50 -5.98 -17.01 -1.43
N GLN A 51 -6.14 -18.34 -1.30
CA GLN A 51 -5.94 -19.29 -2.40
C GLN A 51 -4.51 -19.26 -3.01
N GLY A 52 -3.51 -18.72 -2.26
CA GLY A 52 -2.10 -18.65 -2.69
C GLY A 52 -1.82 -17.67 -3.83
N ARG A 53 -2.67 -16.67 -4.05
CA ARG A 53 -2.54 -15.76 -5.21
C ARG A 53 -2.94 -14.32 -4.91
N TRP A 54 -2.41 -13.42 -5.71
CA TRP A 54 -2.79 -12.01 -5.74
C TRP A 54 -4.05 -11.77 -6.58
N ASP A 55 -4.89 -10.85 -6.14
CA ASP A 55 -5.95 -10.28 -6.97
C ASP A 55 -5.38 -9.19 -7.88
N LYS A 56 -5.84 -9.19 -9.14
CA LYS A 56 -5.54 -8.13 -10.09
C LYS A 56 -6.46 -6.93 -9.82
N ARG A 57 -5.88 -5.76 -9.59
CA ARG A 57 -6.60 -4.51 -9.37
C ARG A 57 -6.07 -3.40 -10.28
N HIS A 58 -6.89 -2.37 -10.46
CA HIS A 58 -6.51 -1.13 -11.11
C HIS A 58 -6.04 -0.12 -10.07
N ALA A 59 -4.83 0.43 -10.24
CA ALA A 59 -4.31 1.47 -9.38
C ALA A 59 -5.12 2.77 -9.56
N PRO A 60 -5.37 3.53 -8.48
CA PRO A 60 -6.12 4.76 -8.60
C PRO A 60 -5.34 5.92 -9.26
N GLY A 61 -4.02 5.81 -9.30
CA GLY A 61 -3.13 6.77 -9.95
C GLY A 61 -1.92 6.08 -10.57
N SER A 62 -1.11 6.84 -11.27
CA SER A 62 0.13 6.36 -11.92
C SER A 62 1.41 6.76 -11.18
N PHE A 63 1.27 7.25 -9.96
CA PHE A 63 2.37 7.61 -9.06
C PHE A 63 1.87 7.78 -7.62
N THR A 64 2.79 7.68 -6.67
CA THR A 64 2.53 7.55 -5.23
C THR A 64 1.56 8.60 -4.67
N TYR A 65 1.80 9.89 -4.95
CA TYR A 65 1.00 10.96 -4.34
C TYR A 65 -0.46 10.91 -4.76
N ALA A 66 -0.73 10.75 -6.06
CA ALA A 66 -2.09 10.67 -6.59
C ALA A 66 -2.81 9.41 -6.09
N SER A 67 -2.12 8.27 -6.09
CA SER A 67 -2.69 7.00 -5.63
C SER A 67 -3.06 7.05 -4.16
N HIS A 68 -2.17 7.53 -3.29
CA HIS A 68 -2.45 7.59 -1.85
C HIS A 68 -3.54 8.61 -1.49
N HIS A 69 -3.62 9.75 -2.20
CA HIS A 69 -4.76 10.65 -2.05
C HIS A 69 -6.09 9.96 -2.35
N ALA A 70 -6.15 9.21 -3.44
CA ALA A 70 -7.36 8.48 -3.82
C ALA A 70 -7.66 7.32 -2.85
N ILE A 71 -6.64 6.58 -2.38
CA ILE A 71 -6.79 5.51 -1.39
C ILE A 71 -7.33 6.06 -0.07
N PHE A 72 -6.76 7.14 0.46
CA PHE A 72 -7.21 7.73 1.73
C PHE A 72 -8.56 8.43 1.59
N ALA A 73 -8.84 9.06 0.46
CA ALA A 73 -10.14 9.63 0.17
C ALA A 73 -11.22 8.57 -0.14
N GLY A 74 -10.83 7.35 -0.50
CA GLY A 74 -11.74 6.24 -0.73
C GLY A 74 -12.47 6.28 -2.08
N PHE A 75 -11.89 6.90 -3.12
CA PHE A 75 -12.50 6.91 -4.46
C PHE A 75 -11.51 6.51 -5.56
N LEU A 76 -12.04 6.02 -6.66
CA LEU A 76 -11.26 5.78 -7.87
C LEU A 76 -11.48 6.95 -8.84
N PRO A 77 -10.46 7.79 -9.10
CA PRO A 77 -10.63 9.01 -9.90
C PRO A 77 -10.86 8.74 -11.38
N THR A 78 -10.49 7.55 -11.86
CA THR A 78 -10.65 7.16 -13.27
C THR A 78 -11.44 5.85 -13.36
N PRO A 79 -12.50 5.76 -14.18
CA PRO A 79 -13.22 4.51 -14.41
C PRO A 79 -12.28 3.42 -14.95
N ALA A 80 -12.32 2.23 -14.33
CA ALA A 80 -11.52 1.08 -14.74
C ALA A 80 -12.18 0.25 -15.86
N ALA A 81 -13.48 0.44 -16.10
CA ALA A 81 -14.23 -0.25 -17.14
C ALA A 81 -14.76 0.75 -18.18
N PRO A 82 -14.84 0.37 -19.47
CA PRO A 82 -15.42 1.24 -20.48
C PRO A 82 -16.93 1.40 -20.28
N GLY A 83 -17.46 2.54 -20.69
CA GLY A 83 -18.89 2.85 -20.68
C GLY A 83 -19.24 4.09 -19.87
N PRO A 84 -20.53 4.45 -19.80
CA PRO A 84 -21.00 5.53 -18.97
C PRO A 84 -20.78 5.24 -17.49
N HIS A 85 -20.37 6.25 -16.75
CA HIS A 85 -20.13 6.15 -15.31
C HIS A 85 -20.88 7.27 -14.56
N PRO A 86 -21.35 7.02 -13.33
CA PRO A 86 -21.79 8.08 -12.46
C PRO A 86 -20.63 9.03 -12.14
N ARG A 87 -20.95 10.20 -11.62
CA ARG A 87 -19.92 11.12 -11.15
C ARG A 87 -19.13 10.48 -10.02
N LEU A 88 -17.80 10.43 -10.15
CA LEU A 88 -16.93 9.75 -9.18
C LEU A 88 -16.63 10.63 -7.96
N PHE A 89 -16.59 11.94 -8.12
CA PHE A 89 -16.35 12.89 -7.04
C PHE A 89 -17.05 14.24 -7.30
N ALA A 90 -17.35 14.93 -6.21
CA ALA A 90 -18.00 16.24 -6.25
C ALA A 90 -17.68 17.04 -4.98
N ALA A 91 -17.88 18.37 -5.03
CA ALA A 91 -18.05 19.19 -3.85
C ALA A 91 -19.53 19.27 -3.51
N ARG A 92 -19.88 19.21 -2.22
CA ARG A 92 -21.25 19.43 -1.77
C ARG A 92 -21.44 20.91 -1.46
N PHE A 93 -22.43 21.53 -2.09
CA PHE A 93 -22.81 22.91 -1.83
C PHE A 93 -24.33 23.09 -2.03
N ALA A 94 -24.89 24.18 -1.56
CA ALA A 94 -26.33 24.44 -1.73
C ALA A 94 -26.69 24.45 -3.22
N GLY A 95 -27.68 23.63 -3.61
CA GLY A 95 -28.07 23.44 -5.01
C GLY A 95 -27.27 22.40 -5.78
N SER A 96 -26.29 21.71 -5.13
CA SER A 96 -25.61 20.56 -5.71
C SER A 96 -26.46 19.30 -5.55
N GLU A 97 -27.08 18.82 -6.62
CA GLU A 97 -27.90 17.59 -6.64
C GLU A 97 -27.22 16.46 -7.42
N THR A 98 -25.91 16.54 -7.60
CA THR A 98 -25.17 15.62 -8.48
C THR A 98 -24.42 14.54 -7.73
N THR A 99 -24.65 14.39 -6.43
CA THR A 99 -24.10 13.31 -5.62
C THR A 99 -25.06 12.10 -5.63
N ALA A 100 -24.49 10.90 -5.77
CA ALA A 100 -25.21 9.64 -5.73
C ALA A 100 -24.39 8.64 -4.91
N ASP A 101 -24.95 7.45 -4.66
CA ASP A 101 -24.19 6.36 -4.07
C ASP A 101 -22.91 6.08 -4.88
N GLY A 102 -21.78 6.05 -4.21
CA GLY A 102 -20.46 5.88 -4.85
C GLY A 102 -19.81 7.18 -5.34
N THR A 103 -20.41 8.35 -5.13
CA THR A 103 -19.75 9.63 -5.36
C THR A 103 -18.97 10.06 -4.12
N PHE A 104 -17.64 10.20 -4.23
CA PHE A 104 -16.84 10.82 -3.17
C PHE A 104 -17.16 12.31 -3.05
N VAL A 105 -17.31 12.79 -1.84
CA VAL A 105 -17.58 14.22 -1.56
C VAL A 105 -16.38 14.82 -0.84
N PHE A 106 -15.80 15.90 -1.37
CA PHE A 106 -14.54 16.48 -0.88
C PHE A 106 -14.59 17.04 0.55
N ASP A 107 -15.77 17.32 1.05
CA ASP A 107 -15.99 17.78 2.43
C ASP A 107 -16.28 16.64 3.43
N GLU A 108 -16.28 15.40 2.96
CA GLU A 108 -16.31 14.24 3.85
C GLU A 108 -14.90 13.90 4.39
N PRO A 109 -14.78 13.34 5.60
CA PRO A 109 -13.49 12.97 6.16
C PRO A 109 -12.83 11.86 5.34
N ASP A 110 -11.50 11.96 5.20
CA ASP A 110 -10.70 10.85 4.67
C ASP A 110 -10.69 9.62 5.60
N LEU A 111 -10.19 8.50 5.09
CA LEU A 111 -10.12 7.23 5.83
C LEU A 111 -9.38 7.37 7.17
N VAL A 112 -8.26 8.08 7.19
CA VAL A 112 -7.41 8.22 8.38
C VAL A 112 -8.14 9.02 9.45
N THR A 113 -8.70 10.18 9.08
CA THR A 113 -9.50 11.03 9.96
C THR A 113 -10.75 10.30 10.48
N ALA A 114 -11.44 9.55 9.61
CA ALA A 114 -12.61 8.78 10.00
C ALA A 114 -12.28 7.65 10.99
N LEU A 115 -11.14 6.97 10.84
CA LEU A 115 -10.68 5.95 11.77
C LEU A 115 -10.25 6.57 13.10
N ALA A 116 -9.54 7.71 13.10
CA ALA A 116 -9.20 8.45 14.29
C ALA A 116 -10.46 8.84 15.11
N ALA A 117 -11.50 9.36 14.42
CA ALA A 117 -12.78 9.68 15.04
C ALA A 117 -13.51 8.45 15.64
N ARG A 118 -13.14 7.24 15.18
CA ARG A 118 -13.61 5.97 15.74
C ARG A 118 -12.72 5.37 16.83
N GLY A 119 -11.74 6.15 17.33
CA GLY A 119 -10.88 5.79 18.44
C GLY A 119 -9.67 4.94 18.05
N TYR A 120 -9.29 4.90 16.78
CA TYR A 120 -8.03 4.32 16.38
C TYR A 120 -6.87 5.28 16.65
N HIS A 121 -5.77 4.79 17.20
CA HIS A 121 -4.49 5.46 17.08
C HIS A 121 -3.97 5.24 15.65
N THR A 122 -3.70 6.31 14.91
CA THR A 122 -3.31 6.22 13.50
C THR A 122 -1.83 6.50 13.36
N VAL A 123 -1.08 5.54 12.81
CA VAL A 123 0.38 5.59 12.66
C VAL A 123 0.75 5.46 11.18
N CYS A 124 1.61 6.35 10.71
CA CYS A 124 2.21 6.32 9.38
C CYS A 124 3.70 6.01 9.47
N ILE A 125 4.16 4.95 8.79
CA ILE A 125 5.58 4.70 8.53
C ILE A 125 5.83 5.02 7.06
N GLY A 126 6.46 6.17 6.81
CA GLY A 126 6.73 6.65 5.45
C GLY A 126 7.91 5.93 4.81
N GLY A 127 7.95 5.93 3.48
CA GLY A 127 9.06 5.41 2.69
C GLY A 127 9.57 6.44 1.69
N VAL A 128 8.87 6.59 0.58
CA VAL A 128 9.28 7.49 -0.51
C VAL A 128 9.09 8.97 -0.17
N GLY A 129 9.61 9.85 -1.03
CA GLY A 129 9.68 11.29 -0.81
C GLY A 129 8.38 11.99 -0.43
N PHE A 130 7.22 11.47 -0.84
CA PHE A 130 5.91 12.01 -0.47
C PHE A 130 5.51 11.77 0.99
N PHE A 131 6.32 11.01 1.74
CA PHE A 131 6.15 10.75 3.16
C PHE A 131 7.34 11.22 4.02
N ASN A 132 8.32 11.92 3.43
CA ASN A 132 9.60 12.21 4.07
C ASN A 132 9.58 13.37 5.09
N LYS A 133 8.50 14.10 5.20
CA LYS A 133 8.32 15.23 6.12
C LYS A 133 9.36 16.37 5.98
N GLN A 134 10.16 16.36 4.91
CA GLN A 134 11.23 17.36 4.69
C GLN A 134 10.77 18.62 3.96
N GLY A 135 9.51 18.69 3.59
CA GLY A 135 8.93 19.83 2.90
C GLY A 135 7.41 19.80 2.93
N ALA A 136 6.78 20.84 2.41
CA ALA A 136 5.33 20.96 2.40
C ALA A 136 4.66 19.74 1.76
N LEU A 137 5.12 19.34 0.57
CA LEU A 137 4.55 18.21 -0.16
C LEU A 137 4.75 16.87 0.58
N GLY A 138 5.95 16.63 1.13
CA GLY A 138 6.27 15.41 1.87
C GLY A 138 5.61 15.32 3.25
N SER A 139 4.93 16.38 3.68
CA SER A 139 4.23 16.45 4.97
C SER A 139 2.71 16.29 4.85
N VAL A 140 2.13 16.37 3.65
CA VAL A 140 0.67 16.34 3.45
C VAL A 140 0.08 15.00 3.89
N LEU A 141 0.55 13.90 3.30
CA LEU A 141 0.03 12.56 3.61
C LEU A 141 0.33 12.12 5.05
N PRO A 142 1.60 12.26 5.55
CA PRO A 142 1.89 11.96 6.95
C PRO A 142 1.10 12.81 7.95
N GLY A 143 0.74 14.03 7.58
CA GLY A 143 -0.01 14.97 8.40
C GLY A 143 -1.46 14.56 8.69
N LEU A 144 -2.02 13.58 7.98
CA LEU A 144 -3.33 13.00 8.26
C LEU A 144 -3.33 12.11 9.52
N PHE A 145 -2.16 11.58 9.90
CA PHE A 145 -2.02 10.60 10.97
C PHE A 145 -1.68 11.28 12.31
N ALA A 146 -2.14 10.68 13.40
CA ALA A 146 -1.81 11.14 14.75
C ALA A 146 -0.30 11.00 15.05
N GLU A 147 0.33 9.98 14.48
CA GLU A 147 1.76 9.72 14.61
C GLU A 147 2.35 9.37 13.25
N SER A 148 3.52 9.94 12.91
CA SER A 148 4.15 9.66 11.62
C SER A 148 5.68 9.65 11.74
N HIS A 149 6.29 8.62 11.14
CA HIS A 149 7.74 8.37 11.15
C HIS A 149 8.30 8.38 9.75
N TRP A 150 9.44 9.01 9.61
CA TRP A 150 10.32 8.91 8.46
C TRP A 150 11.75 9.20 8.89
N GLU A 151 12.67 8.40 8.40
CA GLU A 151 14.11 8.54 8.62
C GLU A 151 14.82 8.33 7.27
N PRO A 152 16.04 8.85 7.06
CA PRO A 152 16.79 8.66 5.82
C PRO A 152 16.97 7.19 5.43
N GLU A 153 17.07 6.30 6.41
CA GLU A 153 17.17 4.85 6.25
C GLU A 153 15.92 4.21 5.63
N PHE A 154 14.75 4.90 5.68
CA PHE A 154 13.51 4.43 5.06
C PHE A 154 13.41 4.78 3.58
N SER A 155 14.34 5.63 3.09
CA SER A 155 14.30 6.12 1.72
C SER A 155 14.60 5.04 0.69
N VAL A 156 14.22 5.32 -0.56
CA VAL A 156 14.50 4.47 -1.73
C VAL A 156 15.99 4.23 -1.97
N ALA A 157 16.87 5.06 -1.44
CA ALA A 157 18.32 4.93 -1.60
C ALA A 157 18.96 3.95 -0.59
N SER A 158 18.21 3.47 0.40
CA SER A 158 18.72 2.56 1.42
C SER A 158 18.46 1.10 1.06
N PRO A 159 19.49 0.26 0.97
CA PRO A 159 19.31 -1.17 0.70
C PRO A 159 18.65 -1.93 1.86
N THR A 160 18.55 -1.31 3.03
CA THR A 160 17.93 -1.88 4.25
C THR A 160 16.62 -1.16 4.62
N SER A 161 16.04 -0.40 3.69
CA SER A 161 14.91 0.49 3.95
C SER A 161 13.73 -0.22 4.60
N PHE A 162 13.28 -1.35 4.04
CA PHE A 162 12.12 -2.06 4.56
C PHE A 162 12.39 -2.70 5.94
N GLU A 163 13.59 -3.21 6.17
CA GLU A 163 13.99 -3.72 7.49
C GLU A 163 13.94 -2.62 8.55
N ALA A 164 14.46 -1.43 8.24
CA ALA A 164 14.42 -0.28 9.12
C ALA A 164 12.97 0.21 9.37
N GLN A 165 12.13 0.24 8.33
CA GLN A 165 10.70 0.55 8.44
C GLN A 165 9.97 -0.45 9.34
N VAL A 166 10.23 -1.76 9.18
CA VAL A 166 9.63 -2.81 10.02
C VAL A 166 10.07 -2.67 11.47
N ALA A 167 11.34 -2.40 11.74
CA ALA A 167 11.84 -2.16 13.10
C ALA A 167 11.18 -0.93 13.74
N CYS A 168 10.96 0.14 12.98
CA CYS A 168 10.20 1.31 13.44
C CYS A 168 8.74 0.96 13.73
N ALA A 169 8.09 0.23 12.83
CA ALA A 169 6.71 -0.23 13.00
C ALA A 169 6.56 -1.09 14.27
N GLN A 170 7.48 -2.00 14.53
CA GLN A 170 7.48 -2.83 15.76
C GLN A 170 7.53 -1.97 17.02
N ARG A 171 8.37 -0.92 17.05
CA ARG A 171 8.45 0.02 18.20
C ARG A 171 7.14 0.81 18.35
N ALA A 172 6.62 1.37 17.26
CA ALA A 172 5.37 2.14 17.29
C ALA A 172 4.19 1.26 17.73
N VAL A 173 4.05 0.07 17.17
CA VAL A 173 3.02 -0.91 17.54
C VAL A 173 3.09 -1.27 19.02
N SER A 174 4.29 -1.50 19.57
CA SER A 174 4.49 -1.85 20.97
C SER A 174 4.20 -0.70 21.93
N ALA A 175 4.29 0.55 21.47
CA ALA A 175 4.03 1.74 22.28
C ALA A 175 2.53 2.04 22.43
N VAL A 176 1.68 1.53 21.54
CA VAL A 176 0.23 1.77 21.62
C VAL A 176 -0.40 0.90 22.72
N PRO A 177 -1.16 1.48 23.66
CA PRO A 177 -1.83 0.73 24.73
C PRO A 177 -2.67 -0.44 24.21
N ALA A 178 -2.70 -1.56 24.96
CA ALA A 178 -3.37 -2.78 24.50
C ALA A 178 -4.90 -2.62 24.35
N ASP A 179 -5.52 -1.69 25.05
CA ASP A 179 -6.95 -1.38 24.94
C ASP A 179 -7.29 -0.42 23.80
N GLN A 180 -6.30 0.31 23.27
CA GLN A 180 -6.47 1.20 22.12
C GLN A 180 -6.32 0.44 20.79
N ARG A 181 -7.22 0.65 19.84
CA ARG A 181 -7.11 0.11 18.49
C ARG A 181 -6.10 0.89 17.67
N LEU A 182 -5.42 0.19 16.78
CA LEU A 182 -4.36 0.72 15.92
C LEU A 182 -4.77 0.66 14.44
N PHE A 183 -4.58 1.75 13.72
CA PHE A 183 -4.46 1.74 12.27
C PHE A 183 -3.01 2.06 11.90
N LEU A 184 -2.29 1.06 11.43
CA LEU A 184 -0.93 1.19 10.91
C LEU A 184 -0.94 1.27 9.39
N PHE A 185 -0.41 2.34 8.84
CA PHE A 185 -0.07 2.48 7.44
C PHE A 185 1.43 2.43 7.26
N LEU A 186 1.91 1.62 6.30
CA LEU A 186 3.32 1.54 5.93
C LEU A 186 3.46 1.62 4.41
N ASN A 187 4.22 2.59 3.91
CA ASN A 187 4.63 2.69 2.51
C ASN A 187 6.02 2.09 2.35
N ALA A 188 6.11 0.86 1.84
CA ALA A 188 7.37 0.15 1.62
C ALA A 188 8.10 0.71 0.40
N SER A 189 9.25 1.33 0.61
CA SER A 189 10.03 2.02 -0.44
C SER A 189 10.98 1.11 -1.22
N ALA A 190 11.29 -0.09 -0.73
CA ALA A 190 12.37 -0.93 -1.26
C ALA A 190 12.20 -1.35 -2.73
N LEU A 191 10.95 -1.39 -3.25
CA LEU A 191 10.66 -1.71 -4.65
C LEU A 191 10.82 -0.50 -5.58
N HIS A 192 10.67 0.72 -5.02
CA HIS A 192 10.84 1.93 -5.82
C HIS A 192 12.29 2.07 -6.31
N GLN A 193 12.44 2.58 -7.50
CA GLN A 193 13.77 2.83 -8.09
C GLN A 193 14.54 3.91 -7.28
N PRO A 194 15.84 3.72 -7.04
CA PRO A 194 16.69 2.59 -7.46
C PRO A 194 16.47 1.34 -6.59
N ASN A 195 16.44 0.16 -7.20
CA ASN A 195 16.31 -1.12 -6.49
C ASN A 195 17.35 -2.17 -6.92
N TRP A 196 18.29 -1.78 -7.79
CA TRP A 196 19.34 -2.66 -8.33
C TRP A 196 20.15 -3.35 -7.24
N PHE A 197 20.36 -2.73 -6.10
CA PHE A 197 21.20 -3.25 -5.01
C PHE A 197 20.59 -4.46 -4.29
N HIS A 198 19.32 -4.79 -4.51
CA HIS A 198 18.71 -6.00 -3.99
C HIS A 198 19.07 -7.26 -4.81
N LEU A 199 19.52 -7.09 -6.06
CA LEU A 199 19.94 -8.21 -6.89
C LEU A 199 21.46 -8.43 -6.76
N PRO A 200 21.90 -9.59 -6.24
CA PRO A 200 23.33 -9.89 -6.13
C PRO A 200 24.06 -9.77 -7.48
N GLY A 201 25.13 -8.99 -7.50
CA GLY A 201 25.95 -8.74 -8.70
C GLY A 201 25.41 -7.66 -9.64
N ALA A 202 24.24 -7.09 -9.41
CA ALA A 202 23.79 -5.92 -10.16
C ALA A 202 24.58 -4.68 -9.73
N THR A 203 24.69 -3.70 -10.65
CA THR A 203 25.38 -2.44 -10.41
C THR A 203 24.49 -1.26 -10.78
N GLY A 204 24.71 -0.10 -10.16
CA GLY A 204 23.96 1.10 -10.48
C GLY A 204 24.10 1.56 -11.94
N ASP A 205 25.23 1.27 -12.59
CA ASP A 205 25.47 1.60 -13.99
C ASP A 205 24.58 0.77 -14.96
N ALA A 206 24.23 -0.46 -14.56
CA ALA A 206 23.29 -1.30 -15.33
C ALA A 206 21.84 -0.85 -15.16
N GLY A 207 21.57 -0.04 -14.13
CA GLY A 207 20.22 0.43 -13.80
C GLY A 207 19.31 -0.62 -13.21
N ASP A 208 18.04 -0.25 -13.10
CA ASP A 208 16.99 -1.11 -12.56
C ASP A 208 16.30 -1.92 -13.67
N SER A 209 15.83 -3.10 -13.33
CA SER A 209 15.18 -4.02 -14.25
C SER A 209 14.03 -4.79 -13.55
N ARG A 210 13.31 -5.61 -14.31
CA ARG A 210 12.32 -6.54 -13.71
C ARG A 210 12.96 -7.51 -12.72
N GLU A 211 14.19 -7.93 -12.98
CA GLU A 211 14.95 -8.84 -12.11
C GLU A 211 15.34 -8.17 -10.81
N THR A 212 15.80 -6.91 -10.85
CA THR A 212 16.10 -6.14 -9.63
C THR A 212 14.83 -5.85 -8.83
N HIS A 213 13.72 -5.58 -9.50
CA HIS A 213 12.41 -5.41 -8.87
C HIS A 213 11.91 -6.70 -8.21
N ALA A 214 12.11 -7.85 -8.86
CA ALA A 214 11.80 -9.15 -8.30
C ALA A 214 12.65 -9.43 -7.04
N ALA A 215 13.95 -9.16 -7.08
CA ALA A 215 14.83 -9.30 -5.91
C ALA A 215 14.44 -8.39 -4.74
N ALA A 216 13.98 -7.17 -5.04
CA ALA A 216 13.46 -6.25 -4.02
C ALA A 216 12.18 -6.79 -3.37
N LEU A 217 11.29 -7.46 -4.11
CA LEU A 217 10.11 -8.10 -3.53
C LEU A 217 10.48 -9.30 -2.65
N GLU A 218 11.45 -10.10 -3.04
CA GLU A 218 11.99 -11.19 -2.19
C GLU A 218 12.60 -10.64 -0.90
N TYR A 219 13.33 -9.54 -0.99
CA TYR A 219 13.83 -8.84 0.20
C TYR A 219 12.70 -8.40 1.13
N ILE A 220 11.61 -7.84 0.60
CA ILE A 220 10.43 -7.51 1.41
C ILE A 220 9.83 -8.77 2.04
N ASP A 221 9.67 -9.84 1.29
CA ASP A 221 9.10 -11.11 1.78
C ASP A 221 9.89 -11.69 2.96
N ALA A 222 11.22 -11.56 2.92
CA ALA A 222 12.11 -12.01 3.99
C ALA A 222 11.91 -11.23 5.31
N HIS A 223 11.39 -10.02 5.26
CA HIS A 223 11.26 -9.14 6.43
C HIS A 223 9.81 -8.90 6.90
N VAL A 224 8.81 -9.04 6.01
CA VAL A 224 7.41 -8.68 6.29
C VAL A 224 6.78 -9.52 7.40
N GLY A 225 7.25 -10.73 7.62
CA GLY A 225 6.77 -11.61 8.69
C GLY A 225 6.89 -10.97 10.07
N ARG A 226 7.98 -10.23 10.33
CA ARG A 226 8.17 -9.51 11.60
C ARG A 226 7.12 -8.39 11.81
N LEU A 227 6.67 -7.74 10.75
CA LEU A 227 5.57 -6.77 10.81
C LEU A 227 4.25 -7.46 11.15
N PHE A 228 3.94 -8.56 10.48
CA PHE A 228 2.73 -9.34 10.75
C PHE A 228 2.73 -9.91 12.18
N ASP A 229 3.87 -10.40 12.66
CA ASP A 229 4.03 -10.87 14.03
C ASP A 229 3.78 -9.76 15.06
N ALA A 230 4.28 -8.56 14.82
CA ALA A 230 4.03 -7.42 15.71
C ALA A 230 2.54 -7.05 15.77
N MET A 231 1.84 -7.07 14.63
CA MET A 231 0.41 -6.76 14.58
C MET A 231 -0.43 -7.81 15.31
N ARG A 232 -0.24 -9.10 15.01
CA ARG A 232 -1.02 -10.20 15.62
C ARG A 232 -0.70 -10.43 17.10
N ALA A 233 0.46 -9.98 17.59
CA ALA A 233 0.79 -10.04 19.00
C ALA A 233 -0.11 -9.12 19.87
N ARG A 234 -0.73 -8.09 19.28
CA ARG A 234 -1.64 -7.18 20.00
C ARG A 234 -3.07 -7.74 20.06
N ARG A 235 -3.63 -8.01 18.91
CA ARG A 235 -4.99 -8.55 18.71
C ARG A 235 -5.17 -9.00 17.27
N ARG A 236 -6.34 -9.52 16.94
CA ARG A 236 -6.70 -9.77 15.55
C ARG A 236 -6.55 -8.49 14.72
N CYS A 237 -5.94 -8.61 13.55
CA CYS A 237 -5.70 -7.48 12.66
C CYS A 237 -6.20 -7.79 11.26
N PHE A 238 -6.98 -6.88 10.68
CA PHE A 238 -7.32 -6.92 9.27
C PHE A 238 -6.23 -6.24 8.46
N ALA A 239 -5.56 -6.99 7.61
CA ALA A 239 -4.46 -6.52 6.78
C ALA A 239 -4.88 -6.38 5.33
N ILE A 240 -4.52 -5.26 4.71
CA ILE A 240 -4.53 -5.05 3.27
C ILE A 240 -3.08 -4.89 2.84
N VAL A 241 -2.67 -5.69 1.84
CA VAL A 241 -1.38 -5.57 1.17
C VAL A 241 -1.65 -5.33 -0.31
N CYS A 242 -1.20 -4.20 -0.82
CA CYS A 242 -1.42 -3.83 -2.21
C CYS A 242 -0.27 -2.96 -2.74
N SER A 243 -0.24 -2.73 -4.04
CA SER A 243 0.58 -1.67 -4.60
C SER A 243 -0.26 -0.43 -4.90
N ASP A 244 0.35 0.72 -4.81
CA ASP A 244 -0.23 2.01 -5.16
C ASP A 244 -0.18 2.29 -6.67
N HIS A 245 0.86 1.82 -7.36
CA HIS A 245 1.03 1.78 -8.81
C HIS A 245 2.19 0.83 -9.16
N GLY A 246 2.34 0.50 -10.42
CA GLY A 246 3.50 -0.23 -10.96
C GLY A 246 4.53 0.70 -11.60
N THR A 247 5.43 0.11 -12.38
CA THR A 247 6.48 0.82 -13.12
C THR A 247 6.85 0.05 -14.38
N ALA A 248 7.24 0.76 -15.45
CA ALA A 248 7.70 0.17 -16.70
C ALA A 248 9.24 0.06 -16.71
N TYR A 249 9.75 -1.03 -17.28
CA TYR A 249 11.18 -1.32 -17.46
C TYR A 249 11.52 -1.53 -18.94
N GLY A 250 11.02 -0.70 -19.82
CA GLY A 250 11.15 -0.82 -21.28
C GLY A 250 9.91 -1.40 -21.93
N ASP A 251 8.83 -1.64 -21.20
CA ASP A 251 7.55 -2.16 -21.71
C ASP A 251 7.01 -1.22 -22.78
N ASP A 252 6.82 -1.71 -24.02
CA ASP A 252 6.42 -0.94 -25.21
C ASP A 252 7.25 0.34 -25.44
N GLY A 253 8.51 0.34 -25.00
CA GLY A 253 9.42 1.49 -25.07
C GLY A 253 9.27 2.50 -23.93
N TYR A 254 8.42 2.26 -22.93
CA TYR A 254 8.24 3.10 -21.77
C TYR A 254 9.11 2.69 -20.60
N THR A 255 9.54 3.65 -19.80
CA THR A 255 10.28 3.43 -18.54
C THR A 255 9.73 4.30 -17.42
N GLY A 256 9.79 3.77 -16.20
CA GLY A 256 9.31 4.46 -15.00
C GLY A 256 7.78 4.43 -14.86
N HIS A 257 7.26 5.40 -14.14
CA HIS A 257 5.84 5.57 -13.83
C HIS A 257 5.39 7.00 -14.18
N ARG A 258 4.19 7.45 -13.80
CA ARG A 258 3.53 8.70 -14.24
C ARG A 258 3.13 8.67 -15.72
N LEU A 259 2.81 7.49 -16.21
CA LEU A 259 2.38 7.25 -17.58
C LEU A 259 1.19 6.29 -17.60
N GLY A 260 0.44 6.32 -18.68
CA GLY A 260 -0.71 5.46 -18.89
C GLY A 260 -0.28 4.16 -19.57
N HIS A 261 0.05 3.13 -18.80
CA HIS A 261 0.43 1.82 -19.29
C HIS A 261 0.01 0.70 -18.35
N GLU A 262 -0.26 -0.51 -18.88
CA GLU A 262 -0.72 -1.64 -18.09
C GLU A 262 0.26 -2.01 -16.97
N SER A 263 1.56 -1.92 -17.20
CA SER A 263 2.60 -2.17 -16.20
C SER A 263 2.57 -1.19 -15.02
N VAL A 264 1.86 -0.06 -15.16
CA VAL A 264 1.77 0.99 -14.14
C VAL A 264 0.44 0.94 -13.40
N TRP A 265 -0.70 0.77 -14.10
CA TRP A 265 -2.00 0.77 -13.41
C TRP A 265 -2.53 -0.61 -13.03
N THR A 266 -1.86 -1.70 -13.45
CA THR A 266 -2.23 -3.04 -13.02
C THR A 266 -1.39 -3.47 -11.84
N VAL A 267 -2.04 -3.60 -10.67
CA VAL A 267 -1.37 -3.81 -9.39
C VAL A 267 -1.87 -5.04 -8.65
N PRO A 268 -1.02 -5.68 -7.83
CA PRO A 268 -1.44 -6.75 -6.94
C PRO A 268 -2.18 -6.20 -5.73
N TYR A 269 -3.16 -6.96 -5.27
CA TYR A 269 -3.94 -6.69 -4.07
C TYR A 269 -4.23 -7.99 -3.32
N SER A 270 -4.20 -7.92 -2.01
CA SER A 270 -4.69 -8.96 -1.13
C SER A 270 -5.22 -8.37 0.17
N HIS A 271 -6.14 -9.08 0.82
CA HIS A 271 -6.53 -8.81 2.20
C HIS A 271 -6.76 -10.12 2.94
N PHE A 272 -6.47 -10.11 4.23
CA PHE A 272 -6.57 -11.27 5.11
C PHE A 272 -6.61 -10.85 6.58
N PHE A 273 -6.94 -11.79 7.45
CA PHE A 273 -6.81 -11.58 8.89
C PHE A 273 -5.48 -12.18 9.40
N LEU A 274 -4.83 -11.42 10.24
CA LEU A 274 -3.75 -11.87 11.11
C LEU A 274 -4.40 -12.26 12.45
N GLU A 275 -4.56 -13.54 12.66
CA GLU A 275 -5.14 -14.05 13.90
C GLU A 275 -4.15 -13.87 15.07
N PRO A 276 -4.63 -13.60 16.29
CA PRO A 276 -3.77 -13.46 17.47
C PRO A 276 -2.83 -14.66 17.62
N SER A 277 -1.61 -14.38 18.05
CA SER A 277 -0.71 -15.46 18.48
C SER A 277 -1.32 -16.19 19.68
N PRO A 278 -1.27 -17.53 19.71
CA PRO A 278 -1.79 -18.33 20.82
C PRO A 278 -1.11 -18.03 22.15
#